data_d54ec8f51f16369f3560db4d1c44805a
#
_entry.id   d54ec8f51f16369f3560db4d1c44805a
#
_cell.length_a   1.000
_cell.length_b   1.000
_cell.length_c   1.000
_cell.angle_alpha   90.00
_cell.angle_beta   90.00
_cell.angle_gamma   90.00
#
_symmetry.space_group_name_H-M   'P 1'
#
loop_
_entity.id
_entity.type
_entity.pdbx_description
1 polymer ?
#
loop_
_entity_poly.entity_id
_entity_poly.type
_entity_poly.pdbx_seq_one_letter_code
_entity_poly.pdbx_strand_id
1 'polypeptide(L)'
;MIYLDNAATTFPKPSSVYKNVMKAMKEYGANPGRGSHAMAIKGARVIYETRELLAELFGIDDPMKAIFTFNATDSLNIAIKGVLKPGDHVITTEMEHNSVLRPIKELEKIGVETELCSISVVIT
;
A
#
# COMPACT_ATOMS: atom_id res chain seq x y z
N MET A 1 -0.95 -24.57 -15.15
CA MET A 1 -1.48 -24.25 -13.81
C MET A 1 -2.31 -22.99 -13.91
N ILE A 2 -3.52 -23.00 -13.41
CA ILE A 2 -4.38 -21.80 -13.32
C ILE A 2 -4.17 -21.21 -11.93
N TYR A 3 -3.76 -19.94 -11.85
CA TYR A 3 -3.54 -19.22 -10.60
C TYR A 3 -4.63 -18.15 -10.43
N LEU A 4 -5.44 -18.26 -9.39
CA LEU A 4 -6.62 -17.41 -9.15
C LEU A 4 -6.49 -16.51 -7.92
N ASP A 5 -5.31 -16.47 -7.28
CA ASP A 5 -5.06 -15.72 -6.04
C ASP A 5 -4.18 -14.48 -6.26
N ASN A 6 -4.37 -13.80 -7.41
CA ASN A 6 -3.62 -12.58 -7.73
C ASN A 6 -3.92 -11.41 -6.79
N ALA A 7 -5.05 -11.43 -6.08
CA ALA A 7 -5.39 -10.43 -5.08
C ALA A 7 -4.45 -10.47 -3.87
N ALA A 8 -3.98 -11.66 -3.48
CA ALA A 8 -2.99 -11.81 -2.42
C ALA A 8 -1.58 -11.45 -2.91
N THR A 9 -1.19 -11.98 -4.07
CA THR A 9 0.08 -11.64 -4.73
C THR A 9 0.04 -12.04 -6.20
N THR A 10 0.62 -11.22 -7.06
CA THR A 10 0.66 -11.51 -8.51
C THR A 10 1.65 -12.62 -8.83
N PHE A 11 1.17 -13.68 -9.51
CA PHE A 11 2.02 -14.76 -10.02
C PHE A 11 1.50 -15.27 -11.38
N PRO A 12 2.39 -15.45 -12.39
CA PRO A 12 3.78 -14.99 -12.43
C PRO A 12 3.85 -13.45 -12.49
N LYS A 13 4.92 -12.87 -11.92
CA LYS A 13 5.16 -11.43 -12.04
C LYS A 13 5.62 -11.09 -13.46
N PRO A 14 5.34 -9.90 -13.97
CA PRO A 14 5.91 -9.42 -15.23
C PRO A 14 7.44 -9.53 -15.25
N SER A 15 8.01 -9.88 -16.39
CA SER A 15 9.48 -10.07 -16.52
C SER A 15 10.29 -8.81 -16.16
N SER A 16 9.71 -7.63 -16.36
CA SER A 16 10.28 -6.34 -15.94
C SER A 16 10.50 -6.25 -14.43
N VAL A 17 9.61 -6.82 -13.62
CA VAL A 17 9.75 -6.84 -12.16
C VAL A 17 11.00 -7.61 -11.75
N TYR A 18 11.17 -8.83 -12.26
CA TYR A 18 12.36 -9.64 -11.96
C TYR A 18 13.66 -8.93 -12.38
N LYS A 19 13.67 -8.36 -13.59
CA LYS A 19 14.83 -7.63 -14.13
C LYS A 19 15.20 -6.43 -13.26
N ASN A 20 14.21 -5.61 -12.88
CA ASN A 20 14.45 -4.41 -12.08
C ASN A 20 14.87 -4.74 -10.64
N VAL A 21 14.30 -5.77 -10.02
CA VAL A 21 14.75 -6.22 -8.69
C VAL A 21 16.20 -6.68 -8.73
N MET A 22 16.57 -7.53 -9.71
CA MET A 22 17.95 -7.98 -9.87
C MET A 22 18.92 -6.84 -10.15
N LYS A 23 18.51 -5.88 -10.96
CA LYS A 23 19.30 -4.67 -11.24
C LYS A 23 19.51 -3.83 -9.99
N ALA A 24 18.45 -3.63 -9.20
CA ALA A 24 18.52 -2.88 -7.95
C ALA A 24 19.54 -3.51 -6.97
N MET A 25 19.45 -4.83 -6.79
CA MET A 25 20.36 -5.55 -5.88
C MET A 25 21.83 -5.49 -6.34
N LYS A 26 22.09 -5.51 -7.64
CA LYS A 26 23.46 -5.53 -8.20
C LYS A 26 24.09 -4.14 -8.31
N GLU A 27 23.32 -3.12 -8.63
CA GLU A 27 23.87 -1.83 -9.06
C GLU A 27 23.71 -0.71 -8.01
N TYR A 28 22.67 -0.75 -7.17
CA TYR A 28 22.37 0.33 -6.22
C TYR A 28 21.70 -0.14 -4.92
N GLY A 29 22.09 -1.31 -4.44
CA GLY A 29 21.62 -1.88 -3.18
C GLY A 29 22.16 -1.18 -1.93
N ALA A 30 22.36 0.14 -1.98
CA ALA A 30 22.81 0.95 -0.86
C ALA A 30 21.66 1.76 -0.26
N ASN A 31 21.81 2.23 0.98
CA ASN A 31 20.77 3.02 1.66
C ASN A 31 20.55 4.37 0.94
N PRO A 32 19.37 4.63 0.37
CA PRO A 32 19.09 5.84 -0.40
C PRO A 32 18.91 7.10 0.48
N GLY A 33 18.70 6.93 1.79
CA GLY A 33 18.33 8.04 2.69
C GLY A 33 19.49 8.69 3.43
N ARG A 34 20.68 8.07 3.47
CA ARG A 34 21.77 8.51 4.36
C ARG A 34 23.15 8.61 3.72
N GLY A 35 23.23 8.45 2.42
CA GLY A 35 24.52 8.48 1.72
C GLY A 35 24.55 9.52 0.61
N SER A 36 25.69 10.21 0.48
CA SER A 36 25.97 11.13 -0.63
C SER A 36 26.78 10.49 -1.76
N HIS A 37 27.11 9.19 -1.67
CA HIS A 37 27.84 8.48 -2.69
C HIS A 37 26.94 8.03 -3.84
N ALA A 38 27.54 7.76 -5.00
CA ALA A 38 26.84 7.51 -6.25
C ALA A 38 25.75 6.41 -6.17
N MET A 39 25.97 5.32 -5.42
CA MET A 39 24.97 4.25 -5.26
C MET A 39 23.74 4.71 -4.45
N ALA A 40 23.95 5.49 -3.38
CA ALA A 40 22.84 6.02 -2.59
C ALA A 40 22.02 7.03 -3.40
N ILE A 41 22.66 7.91 -4.14
CA ILE A 41 22.00 8.87 -5.04
C ILE A 41 21.20 8.13 -6.13
N LYS A 42 21.77 7.08 -6.73
CA LYS A 42 21.07 6.26 -7.73
C LYS A 42 19.85 5.57 -7.14
N GLY A 43 19.95 5.01 -5.94
CA GLY A 43 18.81 4.40 -5.22
C GLY A 43 17.71 5.42 -4.90
N ALA A 44 18.08 6.60 -4.41
CA ALA A 44 17.14 7.69 -4.12
C ALA A 44 16.41 8.16 -5.40
N ARG A 45 17.13 8.26 -6.51
CA ARG A 45 16.54 8.64 -7.79
C ARG A 45 15.49 7.63 -8.28
N VAL A 46 15.77 6.32 -8.19
CA VAL A 46 14.82 5.28 -8.57
C VAL A 46 13.55 5.34 -7.73
N ILE A 47 13.68 5.60 -6.41
CA ILE A 47 12.51 5.78 -5.53
C ILE A 47 11.70 7.00 -5.97
N TYR A 48 12.35 8.11 -6.26
CA TYR A 48 11.66 9.33 -6.69
C TYR A 48 10.95 9.16 -8.04
N GLU A 49 11.63 8.60 -9.05
CA GLU A 49 11.04 8.27 -10.35
C GLU A 49 9.82 7.33 -10.20
N THR A 50 9.87 6.38 -9.26
CA THR A 50 8.72 5.51 -8.97
C THR A 50 7.55 6.30 -8.38
N ARG A 51 7.81 7.29 -7.51
CA ARG A 51 6.77 8.19 -6.99
C ARG A 51 6.14 9.04 -8.09
N GLU A 52 6.94 9.55 -9.02
CA GLU A 52 6.44 10.30 -10.18
C GLU A 52 5.49 9.45 -11.04
N LEU A 53 5.87 8.20 -11.35
CA LEU A 53 5.02 7.28 -12.09
C LEU A 53 3.72 6.93 -11.35
N LEU A 54 3.78 6.78 -10.03
CA LEU A 54 2.58 6.56 -9.21
C LEU A 54 1.69 7.80 -9.15
N ALA A 55 2.29 8.98 -9.04
CA ALA A 55 1.56 10.25 -9.06
C ALA A 55 0.83 10.44 -10.39
N GLU A 56 1.50 10.18 -11.51
CA GLU A 56 0.89 10.19 -12.85
C GLU A 56 -0.27 9.19 -12.95
N LEU A 57 -0.05 7.93 -12.52
CA LEU A 57 -1.05 6.86 -12.59
C LEU A 57 -2.33 7.18 -11.80
N PHE A 58 -2.18 7.83 -10.65
CA PHE A 58 -3.30 8.12 -9.73
C PHE A 58 -3.79 9.58 -9.82
N GLY A 59 -3.24 10.40 -10.70
CA GLY A 59 -3.61 11.81 -10.84
C GLY A 59 -3.26 12.65 -9.60
N ILE A 60 -2.14 12.36 -8.95
CA ILE A 60 -1.65 13.07 -7.77
C ILE A 60 -0.69 14.19 -8.22
N ASP A 61 -0.96 15.43 -7.80
CA ASP A 61 -0.17 16.60 -8.20
C ASP A 61 1.28 16.60 -7.68
N ASP A 62 1.51 15.99 -6.51
CA ASP A 62 2.81 15.97 -5.84
C ASP A 62 3.29 14.55 -5.62
N PRO A 63 4.40 14.12 -6.29
CA PRO A 63 4.98 12.79 -6.11
C PRO A 63 5.35 12.45 -4.66
N MET A 64 5.59 13.46 -3.82
CA MET A 64 5.91 13.25 -2.41
C MET A 64 4.73 12.74 -1.59
N LYS A 65 3.51 12.85 -2.12
CA LYS A 65 2.30 12.23 -1.52
C LYS A 65 2.21 10.72 -1.75
N ALA A 66 3.00 10.16 -2.68
CA ALA A 66 3.14 8.72 -2.84
C ALA A 66 4.11 8.15 -1.79
N ILE A 67 3.57 7.55 -0.74
CA ILE A 67 4.33 7.06 0.42
C ILE A 67 4.49 5.55 0.32
N PHE A 68 5.73 5.06 0.41
CA PHE A 68 6.02 3.63 0.51
C PHE A 68 5.97 3.18 1.96
N THR A 69 5.28 2.06 2.20
CA THR A 69 5.19 1.40 3.50
C THR A 69 5.75 -0.01 3.40
N PHE A 70 5.84 -0.71 4.52
CA PHE A 70 6.40 -2.05 4.55
C PHE A 70 5.52 -3.08 3.83
N ASN A 71 4.19 -2.92 3.91
CA ASN A 71 3.19 -3.77 3.24
C ASN A 71 1.82 -3.09 3.22
N ALA A 72 0.82 -3.71 2.56
CA ALA A 72 -0.54 -3.18 2.49
C ALA A 72 -1.22 -3.05 3.87
N THR A 73 -0.95 -3.96 4.81
CA THR A 73 -1.48 -3.87 6.18
C THR A 73 -0.99 -2.60 6.88
N ASP A 74 0.28 -2.28 6.73
CA ASP A 74 0.88 -1.06 7.29
C ASP A 74 0.27 0.20 6.66
N SER A 75 0.15 0.23 5.34
CA SER A 75 -0.51 1.33 4.62
C SER A 75 -1.95 1.57 5.07
N LEU A 76 -2.74 0.51 5.18
CA LEU A 76 -4.14 0.59 5.61
C LEU A 76 -4.26 1.07 7.05
N ASN A 77 -3.42 0.57 7.95
CA ASN A 77 -3.42 1.04 9.35
C ASN A 77 -3.04 2.51 9.46
N ILE A 78 -2.01 2.96 8.73
CA ILE A 78 -1.61 4.37 8.71
C ILE A 78 -2.75 5.24 8.17
N ALA A 79 -3.36 4.84 7.05
CA ALA A 79 -4.44 5.61 6.43
C ALA A 79 -5.68 5.68 7.35
N ILE A 80 -6.17 4.54 7.82
CA ILE A 80 -7.39 4.46 8.66
C ILE A 80 -7.20 5.24 9.96
N LYS A 81 -6.09 4.99 10.68
CA LYS A 81 -5.83 5.68 11.96
C LYS A 81 -5.44 7.15 11.79
N GLY A 82 -4.90 7.53 10.64
CA GLY A 82 -4.51 8.90 10.35
C GLY A 82 -5.65 9.81 9.93
N VAL A 83 -6.71 9.25 9.33
CA VAL A 83 -7.86 10.01 8.83
C VAL A 83 -8.98 10.08 9.87
N LEU A 84 -9.29 8.98 10.54
CA LEU A 84 -10.45 8.87 11.42
C LEU A 84 -10.20 9.46 12.81
N LYS A 85 -11.20 10.15 13.33
CA LYS A 85 -11.21 10.81 14.64
C LYS A 85 -12.47 10.42 15.43
N PRO A 86 -12.47 10.57 16.75
CA PRO A 86 -13.70 10.41 17.55
C PRO A 86 -14.85 11.25 17.01
N GLY A 87 -16.01 10.64 16.81
CA GLY A 87 -17.20 11.24 16.21
C GLY A 87 -17.34 11.05 14.69
N ASP A 88 -16.32 10.50 14.01
CA ASP A 88 -16.44 10.12 12.60
C ASP A 88 -17.25 8.83 12.45
N HIS A 89 -17.90 8.66 11.29
CA HIS A 89 -18.66 7.47 10.93
C HIS A 89 -18.00 6.75 9.76
N VAL A 90 -17.83 5.43 9.90
CA VAL A 90 -17.20 4.55 8.89
C VAL A 90 -18.21 3.51 8.42
N ILE A 91 -18.35 3.38 7.11
CA ILE A 91 -19.12 2.31 6.48
C ILE A 91 -18.14 1.34 5.82
N THR A 92 -18.23 0.08 6.15
CA THR A 92 -17.40 -0.99 5.56
C THR A 92 -18.19 -2.28 5.40
N THR A 93 -17.57 -3.37 4.99
CA THR A 93 -18.24 -4.66 4.78
C THR A 93 -17.78 -5.71 5.78
N GLU A 94 -18.60 -6.73 6.00
CA GLU A 94 -18.22 -7.91 6.80
C GLU A 94 -17.12 -8.76 6.14
N MET A 95 -16.89 -8.57 4.82
CA MET A 95 -15.92 -9.33 4.03
C MET A 95 -14.50 -8.75 4.06
N GLU A 96 -14.30 -7.65 4.77
CA GLU A 96 -13.02 -6.98 4.84
C GLU A 96 -11.92 -7.83 5.47
N HIS A 97 -10.72 -7.63 4.97
CA HIS A 97 -9.53 -8.25 5.55
C HIS A 97 -9.24 -7.68 6.94
N ASN A 98 -8.62 -8.47 7.81
CA ASN A 98 -8.22 -8.07 9.15
C ASN A 98 -7.40 -6.79 9.25
N SER A 99 -6.66 -6.42 8.19
CA SER A 99 -5.91 -5.17 8.10
C SER A 99 -6.80 -3.92 8.04
N VAL A 100 -8.09 -4.08 7.72
CA VAL A 100 -9.11 -3.03 7.76
C VAL A 100 -9.95 -3.13 9.03
N LEU A 101 -10.48 -4.33 9.33
CA LEU A 101 -11.39 -4.50 10.47
C LEU A 101 -10.73 -4.23 11.83
N ARG A 102 -9.47 -4.66 12.02
CA ARG A 102 -8.79 -4.48 13.31
C ARG A 102 -8.58 -3.03 13.69
N PRO A 103 -7.99 -2.16 12.82
CA PRO A 103 -7.84 -0.75 13.15
C PRO A 103 -9.16 -0.03 13.35
N ILE A 104 -10.22 -0.38 12.59
CA ILE A 104 -11.56 0.19 12.80
C ILE A 104 -12.10 -0.18 14.19
N LYS A 105 -12.03 -1.46 14.59
CA LYS A 105 -12.46 -1.90 15.93
C LYS A 105 -11.65 -1.27 17.08
N GLU A 106 -10.40 -0.89 16.84
CA GLU A 106 -9.65 -0.11 17.82
C GLU A 106 -10.18 1.32 17.94
N LEU A 107 -10.55 1.93 16.83
CA LEU A 107 -11.09 3.29 16.78
C LEU A 107 -12.51 3.40 17.34
N GLU A 108 -13.31 2.34 17.27
CA GLU A 108 -14.61 2.27 17.96
C GLU A 108 -14.47 2.54 19.48
N LYS A 109 -13.38 2.08 20.09
CA LYS A 109 -13.12 2.29 21.54
C LYS A 109 -12.90 3.75 21.92
N ILE A 110 -12.57 4.59 20.94
CA ILE A 110 -12.35 6.03 21.14
C ILE A 110 -13.45 6.88 20.53
N GLY A 111 -14.57 6.27 20.09
CA GLY A 111 -15.76 6.98 19.64
C GLY A 111 -15.90 7.17 18.14
N VAL A 112 -15.29 6.32 17.32
CA VAL A 112 -15.61 6.21 15.89
C VAL A 112 -16.81 5.27 15.74
N GLU A 113 -17.83 5.68 15.01
CA GLU A 113 -19.01 4.86 14.73
C GLU A 113 -18.75 3.99 13.49
N THR A 114 -19.11 2.70 13.55
CA THR A 114 -18.90 1.75 12.45
C THR A 114 -20.18 1.09 12.02
N GLU A 115 -20.46 1.12 10.72
CA GLU A 115 -21.55 0.38 10.10
C GLU A 115 -20.98 -0.72 9.19
N LEU A 116 -21.38 -1.97 9.45
CA LEU A 116 -21.00 -3.14 8.67
C LEU A 116 -22.11 -3.51 7.69
N CYS A 117 -21.83 -3.39 6.40
CA CYS A 117 -22.76 -3.84 5.36
C CYS A 117 -22.59 -5.33 5.10
N SER A 118 -23.65 -6.11 5.28
CA SER A 118 -23.71 -7.52 4.89
C SER A 118 -23.88 -7.65 3.38
N ILE A 119 -23.01 -8.43 2.72
CA ILE A 119 -23.13 -8.75 1.31
C ILE A 119 -23.72 -10.16 1.18
N SER A 120 -24.99 -10.27 0.81
CA SER A 120 -25.60 -11.55 0.47
C SER A 120 -25.28 -11.90 -0.99
N VAL A 121 -24.44 -12.92 -1.19
CA VAL A 121 -24.20 -13.49 -2.53
C VAL A 121 -25.28 -14.54 -2.79
N VAL A 122 -26.26 -14.23 -3.62
CA VAL A 122 -27.22 -15.23 -4.13
C VAL A 122 -26.54 -15.91 -5.32
N ILE A 123 -26.09 -17.15 -5.13
CA ILE A 123 -25.63 -18.00 -6.22
C ILE A 123 -26.88 -18.66 -6.81
N THR A 124 -27.33 -18.20 -7.95
CA THR A 124 -28.38 -18.83 -8.76
C THR A 124 -27.76 -19.76 -9.77
#